data_6f36ee6a605b2c4edffd162acb6c499f
#
_entry.id   6f36ee6a605b2c4edffd162acb6c499f
#
_cell.length_a   1.000
_cell.length_b   1.000
_cell.length_c   1.000
_cell.angle_alpha   90.00
_cell.angle_beta   90.00
_cell.angle_gamma   90.00
#
_symmetry.space_group_name_H-M   'P 1'
#
loop_
_entity.id
_entity.type
_entity.pdbx_description
1 polymer ?
#
loop_
_entity_poly.entity_id
_entity_poly.type
_entity_poly.pdbx_seq_one_letter_code
_entity_poly.pdbx_strand_id
1 'polypeptide(L)'
;LGAARYSGKGRGHIISSTIEHKAVLDPVRELERDGFEVTWLAPDKDGRISADQLLTALREDTLLVSLMWVNNELGTINDVAGYAEVLTDHEAIFHVDAAQAFGKVPMRGLPSRVDMASFTGHKFYGPKGVGVLYLGSRSGVNISPLLFGGGQQRGLRPGTLATHQIVGFATAAELAMDRLERDCERLSDLGEQLVE
;
A
#
# COMPACT_ATOMS: atom_id res chain seq x y z
N LEU A 1 3.09 -10.97 -0.86
CA LEU A 1 3.30 -12.43 -1.00
C LEU A 1 2.26 -13.07 -1.93
N GLY A 2 0.97 -13.01 -1.59
CA GLY A 2 -0.08 -13.74 -2.32
C GLY A 2 -0.18 -13.37 -3.80
N ALA A 3 -0.02 -12.11 -4.16
CA ALA A 3 -0.02 -11.63 -5.54
C ALA A 3 1.16 -12.20 -6.34
N ALA A 4 2.39 -12.08 -5.81
CA ALA A 4 3.59 -12.59 -6.47
C ALA A 4 3.54 -14.11 -6.64
N ARG A 5 3.09 -14.86 -5.62
CA ARG A 5 2.98 -16.32 -5.68
C ARG A 5 1.87 -16.80 -6.62
N TYR A 6 0.82 -16.01 -6.83
CA TYR A 6 -0.26 -16.37 -7.77
C TYR A 6 0.20 -16.38 -9.21
N SER A 7 1.15 -15.52 -9.60
CA SER A 7 1.60 -15.44 -10.99
C SER A 7 2.08 -16.78 -11.56
N GLY A 8 2.23 -17.79 -10.70
CA GLY A 8 2.41 -19.21 -11.04
C GLY A 8 3.67 -19.54 -11.86
N LYS A 9 4.39 -18.52 -12.27
CA LYS A 9 5.56 -18.62 -13.13
C LYS A 9 6.89 -18.70 -12.35
N GLY A 10 6.79 -18.87 -11.02
CA GLY A 10 7.89 -19.25 -10.14
C GLY A 10 9.02 -18.23 -9.99
N ARG A 11 9.17 -17.28 -10.89
CA ARG A 11 10.20 -16.24 -10.87
C ARG A 11 9.77 -15.09 -11.75
N GLY A 12 9.99 -13.88 -11.30
CA GLY A 12 9.71 -12.65 -12.03
C GLY A 12 10.27 -11.49 -11.25
N HIS A 13 10.17 -10.31 -11.79
CA HIS A 13 10.75 -9.11 -11.21
C HIS A 13 9.75 -8.39 -10.31
N ILE A 14 10.24 -7.85 -9.20
CA ILE A 14 9.47 -7.07 -8.22
C ILE A 14 10.19 -5.73 -8.01
N ILE A 15 9.44 -4.65 -7.96
CA ILE A 15 9.96 -3.32 -7.60
C ILE A 15 9.37 -2.91 -6.26
N SER A 16 10.23 -2.50 -5.34
CA SER A 16 9.85 -1.89 -4.06
C SER A 16 10.84 -0.82 -3.65
N SER A 17 10.62 -0.14 -2.53
CA SER A 17 11.56 0.87 -2.07
C SER A 17 12.27 0.48 -0.78
N THR A 18 13.44 1.07 -0.53
CA THR A 18 14.21 0.82 0.69
C THR A 18 13.61 1.49 1.92
N ILE A 19 12.66 2.41 1.73
CA ILE A 19 11.98 3.16 2.79
C ILE A 19 10.60 2.61 3.15
N GLU A 20 10.23 1.45 2.61
CA GLU A 20 8.97 0.79 2.97
C GLU A 20 8.95 0.40 4.45
N HIS A 21 7.74 0.32 5.01
CA HIS A 21 7.56 -0.28 6.32
C HIS A 21 7.94 -1.78 6.31
N LYS A 22 8.37 -2.32 7.45
CA LYS A 22 8.74 -3.75 7.58
C LYS A 22 7.65 -4.72 7.11
N ALA A 23 6.38 -4.32 7.20
CA ALA A 23 5.26 -5.11 6.68
C ALA A 23 5.31 -5.32 5.14
N VAL A 24 6.09 -4.52 4.40
CA VAL A 24 6.39 -4.68 2.98
C VAL A 24 7.80 -5.19 2.77
N LEU A 25 8.80 -4.60 3.44
CA LEU A 25 10.20 -5.00 3.28
C LEU A 25 10.43 -6.50 3.53
N ASP A 26 9.95 -7.01 4.68
CA ASP A 26 10.21 -8.39 5.07
C ASP A 26 9.53 -9.41 4.12
N PRO A 27 8.24 -9.23 3.73
CA PRO A 27 7.63 -10.05 2.69
C PRO A 27 8.32 -9.99 1.32
N VAL A 28 8.82 -8.83 0.89
CA VAL A 28 9.55 -8.72 -0.38
C VAL A 28 10.90 -9.41 -0.29
N ARG A 29 11.63 -9.28 0.82
CA ARG A 29 12.86 -10.03 1.06
C ARG A 29 12.64 -11.55 1.10
N GLU A 30 11.48 -11.99 1.60
CA GLU A 30 11.15 -13.42 1.56
C GLU A 30 10.91 -13.89 0.12
N LEU A 31 10.25 -13.08 -0.72
CA LEU A 31 10.12 -13.38 -2.15
C LEU A 31 11.49 -13.43 -2.86
N GLU A 32 12.42 -12.55 -2.48
CA GLU A 32 13.78 -12.57 -2.99
C GLU A 32 14.49 -13.89 -2.64
N ARG A 33 14.31 -14.41 -1.41
CA ARG A 33 14.81 -15.75 -1.01
C ARG A 33 14.11 -16.88 -1.76
N ASP A 34 12.83 -16.72 -2.10
CA ASP A 34 12.07 -17.65 -2.94
C ASP A 34 12.52 -17.62 -4.41
N GLY A 35 13.44 -16.71 -4.80
CA GLY A 35 14.07 -16.62 -6.10
C GLY A 35 13.46 -15.59 -7.06
N PHE A 36 12.63 -14.67 -6.56
CA PHE A 36 12.22 -13.49 -7.33
C PHE A 36 13.38 -12.50 -7.42
N GLU A 37 13.49 -11.80 -8.54
CA GLU A 37 14.41 -10.67 -8.66
C GLU A 37 13.77 -9.42 -8.09
N VAL A 38 14.51 -8.66 -7.28
CA VAL A 38 13.98 -7.45 -6.65
C VAL A 38 14.83 -6.23 -6.97
N THR A 39 14.21 -5.20 -7.52
CA THR A 39 14.81 -3.86 -7.59
C THR A 39 14.33 -3.02 -6.41
N TRP A 40 15.29 -2.63 -5.58
CA TRP A 40 15.06 -1.74 -4.44
C TRP A 40 15.34 -0.29 -4.83
N LEU A 41 14.30 0.54 -4.97
CA LEU A 41 14.44 1.97 -5.25
C LEU A 41 14.94 2.68 -3.98
N ALA A 42 16.01 3.44 -4.13
CA ALA A 42 16.50 4.32 -3.06
C ALA A 42 15.81 5.68 -3.15
N PRO A 43 15.38 6.27 -2.02
CA PRO A 43 14.80 7.61 -2.03
C PRO A 43 15.85 8.67 -2.37
N ASP A 44 15.38 9.82 -2.83
CA ASP A 44 16.19 11.01 -2.94
C ASP A 44 16.51 11.62 -1.54
N LYS A 45 17.19 12.77 -1.52
CA LYS A 45 17.54 13.49 -0.28
C LYS A 45 16.34 13.95 0.53
N ASP A 46 15.17 14.08 -0.10
CA ASP A 46 13.92 14.51 0.53
C ASP A 46 13.05 13.28 0.92
N GLY A 47 13.58 12.07 0.79
CA GLY A 47 12.90 10.83 1.14
C GLY A 47 11.84 10.39 0.14
N ARG A 48 11.90 10.83 -1.13
CA ARG A 48 10.92 10.54 -2.17
C ARG A 48 11.45 9.55 -3.19
N ILE A 49 10.55 8.75 -3.73
CA ILE A 49 10.79 7.95 -4.93
C ILE A 49 10.16 8.69 -6.11
N SER A 50 10.90 8.94 -7.18
CA SER A 50 10.36 9.59 -8.36
C SER A 50 9.68 8.60 -9.33
N ALA A 51 8.75 9.09 -10.15
CA ALA A 51 8.15 8.31 -11.22
C ALA A 51 9.19 7.88 -12.27
N ASP A 52 10.21 8.70 -12.51
CA ASP A 52 11.32 8.39 -13.43
C ASP A 52 12.19 7.22 -12.93
N GLN A 53 12.41 7.12 -11.59
CA GLN A 53 13.09 5.97 -11.00
C GLN A 53 12.28 4.69 -11.23
N LEU A 54 10.95 4.75 -11.04
CA LEU A 54 10.07 3.62 -11.31
C LEU A 54 10.12 3.23 -12.79
N LEU A 55 9.99 4.21 -13.70
CA LEU A 55 10.04 3.97 -15.14
C LEU A 55 11.35 3.31 -15.57
N THR A 56 12.48 3.77 -15.03
CA THR A 56 13.81 3.22 -15.34
C THR A 56 13.98 1.79 -14.81
N ALA A 57 13.34 1.46 -13.69
CA ALA A 57 13.42 0.14 -13.07
C ALA A 57 12.45 -0.88 -13.68
N LEU A 58 11.42 -0.43 -14.42
CA LEU A 58 10.44 -1.30 -15.04
C LEU A 58 11.06 -2.21 -16.10
N ARG A 59 10.66 -3.46 -16.08
CA ARG A 59 11.06 -4.51 -17.02
C ARG A 59 9.80 -5.18 -17.56
N GLU A 60 9.89 -5.77 -18.74
CA GLU A 60 8.81 -6.53 -19.36
C GLU A 60 8.28 -7.66 -18.43
N ASP A 61 9.19 -8.28 -17.66
CA ASP A 61 8.87 -9.35 -16.71
C ASP A 61 8.55 -8.85 -15.28
N THR A 62 8.34 -7.53 -15.07
CA THR A 62 7.92 -6.99 -13.78
C THR A 62 6.52 -7.46 -13.44
N LEU A 63 6.38 -8.19 -12.33
CA LEU A 63 5.11 -8.76 -11.85
C LEU A 63 4.40 -7.87 -10.85
N LEU A 64 5.16 -7.20 -9.99
CA LEU A 64 4.65 -6.46 -8.85
C LEU A 64 5.47 -5.20 -8.63
N VAL A 65 4.78 -4.09 -8.46
CA VAL A 65 5.31 -2.84 -7.92
C VAL A 65 4.61 -2.58 -6.59
N SER A 66 5.37 -2.40 -5.52
CA SER A 66 4.83 -2.12 -4.18
C SER A 66 5.53 -0.90 -3.59
N LEU A 67 4.84 0.22 -3.53
CA LEU A 67 5.36 1.50 -3.07
C LEU A 67 4.40 2.14 -2.07
N MET A 68 4.95 2.70 -0.98
CA MET A 68 4.14 3.38 0.02
C MET A 68 3.72 4.78 -0.44
N TRP A 69 2.54 5.19 0.01
CA TRP A 69 2.03 6.54 -0.27
C TRP A 69 2.65 7.59 0.65
N VAL A 70 2.63 7.31 1.96
CA VAL A 70 3.20 8.21 2.98
C VAL A 70 4.16 7.42 3.85
N ASN A 71 5.38 7.92 3.99
CA ASN A 71 6.38 7.29 4.84
C ASN A 71 6.06 7.49 6.33
N ASN A 72 6.16 6.43 7.10
CA ASN A 72 5.79 6.41 8.52
C ASN A 72 6.82 7.08 9.45
N GLU A 73 8.04 7.31 9.00
CA GLU A 73 9.12 7.91 9.78
C GLU A 73 9.41 9.34 9.34
N LEU A 74 9.54 9.57 8.04
CA LEU A 74 9.87 10.88 7.46
C LEU A 74 8.64 11.76 7.22
N GLY A 75 7.44 11.16 7.11
CA GLY A 75 6.23 11.88 6.73
C GLY A 75 6.17 12.28 5.25
N THR A 76 7.13 11.83 4.46
CA THR A 76 7.21 12.13 3.02
C THR A 76 6.01 11.55 2.28
N ILE A 77 5.40 12.34 1.41
CA ILE A 77 4.29 11.94 0.54
C ILE A 77 4.84 11.62 -0.84
N ASN A 78 4.65 10.41 -1.30
CA ASN A 78 5.03 9.96 -2.64
C ASN A 78 3.93 10.20 -3.67
N ASP A 79 4.31 10.40 -4.91
CA ASP A 79 3.39 10.66 -6.03
C ASP A 79 2.80 9.36 -6.60
N VAL A 80 1.79 8.83 -5.91
CA VAL A 80 1.09 7.61 -6.35
C VAL A 80 0.38 7.81 -7.70
N ALA A 81 -0.04 9.03 -8.03
CA ALA A 81 -0.65 9.32 -9.32
C ALA A 81 0.37 9.21 -10.46
N GLY A 82 1.56 9.78 -10.28
CA GLY A 82 2.66 9.63 -11.24
C GLY A 82 3.09 8.17 -11.42
N TYR A 83 3.12 7.37 -10.35
CA TYR A 83 3.38 5.92 -10.48
C TYR A 83 2.28 5.22 -11.26
N ALA A 84 1.02 5.58 -11.05
CA ALA A 84 -0.11 5.04 -11.76
C ALA A 84 -0.04 5.36 -13.26
N GLU A 85 0.40 6.56 -13.63
CA GLU A 85 0.63 6.98 -15.02
C GLU A 85 1.72 6.14 -15.68
N VAL A 86 2.88 5.97 -15.02
CA VAL A 86 3.98 5.11 -15.51
C VAL A 86 3.51 3.68 -15.75
N LEU A 87 2.60 3.18 -14.93
CA LEU A 87 2.12 1.79 -15.00
C LEU A 87 0.89 1.60 -15.90
N THR A 88 0.37 2.65 -16.57
CA THR A 88 -0.92 2.62 -17.29
C THR A 88 -1.04 1.44 -18.25
N ASP A 89 -0.02 1.21 -19.07
CA ASP A 89 0.00 0.15 -20.08
C ASP A 89 0.84 -1.06 -19.68
N HIS A 90 1.27 -1.13 -18.41
CA HIS A 90 2.11 -2.21 -17.91
C HIS A 90 1.30 -3.26 -17.15
N GLU A 91 1.62 -4.56 -17.36
CA GLU A 91 0.89 -5.68 -16.74
C GLU A 91 1.21 -5.89 -15.25
N ALA A 92 2.27 -5.30 -14.71
CA ALA A 92 2.62 -5.42 -13.30
C ALA A 92 1.45 -5.09 -12.39
N ILE A 93 1.28 -5.85 -11.31
CA ILE A 93 0.33 -5.52 -10.25
C ILE A 93 0.87 -4.32 -9.48
N PHE A 94 0.05 -3.28 -9.30
CA PHE A 94 0.42 -2.11 -8.51
C PHE A 94 -0.25 -2.15 -7.14
N HIS A 95 0.57 -2.33 -6.10
CA HIS A 95 0.19 -2.27 -4.69
C HIS A 95 0.69 -0.97 -4.05
N VAL A 96 -0.17 -0.34 -3.28
CA VAL A 96 0.14 0.86 -2.49
C VAL A 96 -0.02 0.55 -1.00
N ASP A 97 1.03 0.75 -0.20
CA ASP A 97 0.87 0.84 1.25
C ASP A 97 0.32 2.23 1.62
N ALA A 98 -0.98 2.28 1.91
CA ALA A 98 -1.69 3.50 2.28
C ALA A 98 -1.95 3.59 3.80
N ALA A 99 -1.24 2.80 4.61
CA ALA A 99 -1.46 2.74 6.06
C ALA A 99 -1.29 4.10 6.74
N GLN A 100 -0.39 4.95 6.25
CA GLN A 100 -0.17 6.30 6.78
C GLN A 100 -0.89 7.41 5.97
N ALA A 101 -1.50 7.08 4.84
CA ALA A 101 -2.16 8.07 3.98
C ALA A 101 -3.61 8.34 4.41
N PHE A 102 -4.38 7.29 4.70
CA PHE A 102 -5.80 7.40 4.97
C PHE A 102 -6.07 8.23 6.23
N GLY A 103 -6.97 9.21 6.10
CA GLY A 103 -7.35 10.11 7.19
C GLY A 103 -6.26 11.11 7.61
N LYS A 104 -5.16 11.26 6.82
CA LYS A 104 -4.06 12.19 7.11
C LYS A 104 -3.65 13.06 5.93
N VAL A 105 -3.86 12.57 4.71
CA VAL A 105 -3.63 13.36 3.51
C VAL A 105 -4.88 13.37 2.64
N PRO A 106 -5.13 14.45 1.88
CA PRO A 106 -6.27 14.53 0.99
C PRO A 106 -6.18 13.43 -0.09
N MET A 107 -7.00 12.39 0.05
CA MET A 107 -7.13 11.34 -0.94
C MET A 107 -8.38 11.63 -1.78
N ARG A 108 -8.20 12.06 -3.03
CA ARG A 108 -9.31 12.22 -4.00
C ARG A 108 -9.79 10.88 -4.59
N GLY A 109 -9.58 9.79 -3.86
CA GLY A 109 -9.74 8.41 -4.29
C GLY A 109 -8.40 7.78 -4.65
N LEU A 110 -8.41 6.46 -4.88
CA LEU A 110 -7.26 5.75 -5.44
C LEU A 110 -7.23 5.96 -6.96
N PRO A 111 -6.06 6.23 -7.57
CA PRO A 111 -5.93 6.16 -9.02
C PRO A 111 -6.46 4.82 -9.55
N SER A 112 -7.17 4.84 -10.68
CA SER A 112 -7.81 3.64 -11.26
C SER A 112 -6.81 2.51 -11.56
N ARG A 113 -5.54 2.87 -11.75
CA ARG A 113 -4.45 1.91 -12.00
C ARG A 113 -3.97 1.18 -10.75
N VAL A 114 -4.33 1.64 -9.55
CA VAL A 114 -3.98 0.94 -8.31
C VAL A 114 -4.78 -0.35 -8.21
N ASP A 115 -4.11 -1.48 -8.25
CA ASP A 115 -4.72 -2.80 -8.17
C ASP A 115 -4.99 -3.23 -6.74
N MET A 116 -4.11 -2.82 -5.81
CA MET A 116 -4.22 -3.16 -4.40
C MET A 116 -3.80 -1.98 -3.53
N ALA A 117 -4.48 -1.80 -2.40
CA ALA A 117 -4.03 -0.86 -1.39
C ALA A 117 -4.27 -1.42 0.02
N SER A 118 -3.27 -1.26 0.90
CA SER A 118 -3.33 -1.72 2.28
C SER A 118 -3.64 -0.58 3.23
N PHE A 119 -4.59 -0.81 4.14
CA PHE A 119 -5.02 0.14 5.16
C PHE A 119 -5.03 -0.54 6.54
N THR A 120 -4.78 0.24 7.61
CA THR A 120 -4.83 -0.28 8.98
C THR A 120 -5.58 0.67 9.91
N GLY A 121 -6.55 0.14 10.67
CA GLY A 121 -7.49 0.94 11.48
C GLY A 121 -6.80 1.81 12.55
N HIS A 122 -5.78 1.29 13.22
CA HIS A 122 -5.14 1.99 14.34
C HIS A 122 -4.32 3.24 13.94
N LYS A 123 -4.11 3.49 12.64
CA LYS A 123 -3.40 4.69 12.17
C LYS A 123 -4.31 5.90 11.96
N PHE A 124 -5.62 5.70 11.98
CA PHE A 124 -6.64 6.75 11.97
C PHE A 124 -7.64 6.60 13.14
N TYR A 125 -7.11 6.24 14.31
CA TYR A 125 -7.83 6.15 15.59
C TYR A 125 -8.89 5.05 15.69
N GLY A 126 -8.89 4.09 14.75
CA GLY A 126 -9.71 2.89 14.80
C GLY A 126 -9.10 1.78 15.66
N PRO A 127 -9.79 0.63 15.77
CA PRO A 127 -9.32 -0.50 16.57
C PRO A 127 -7.99 -1.06 16.07
N LYS A 128 -7.15 -1.55 17.00
CA LYS A 128 -5.99 -2.37 16.68
C LYS A 128 -6.42 -3.78 16.24
N GLY A 129 -5.61 -4.42 15.41
CA GLY A 129 -5.85 -5.80 14.96
C GLY A 129 -6.80 -5.94 13.77
N VAL A 130 -7.23 -4.84 13.16
CA VAL A 130 -8.05 -4.81 11.94
C VAL A 130 -7.38 -3.95 10.88
N GLY A 131 -7.41 -4.45 9.65
CA GLY A 131 -6.97 -3.74 8.45
C GLY A 131 -7.81 -4.16 7.24
N VAL A 132 -7.67 -3.45 6.16
CA VAL A 132 -8.36 -3.69 4.89
C VAL A 132 -7.36 -3.77 3.77
N LEU A 133 -7.53 -4.75 2.90
CA LEU A 133 -6.90 -4.80 1.59
C LEU A 133 -7.95 -4.44 0.54
N TYR A 134 -7.77 -3.30 -0.13
CA TYR A 134 -8.53 -2.96 -1.33
C TYR A 134 -8.02 -3.81 -2.49
N LEU A 135 -8.96 -4.33 -3.27
CA LEU A 135 -8.70 -5.01 -4.53
C LEU A 135 -9.44 -4.27 -5.63
N GLY A 136 -8.69 -3.76 -6.59
CA GLY A 136 -9.22 -3.09 -7.78
C GLY A 136 -9.96 -4.05 -8.71
N SER A 137 -10.62 -3.48 -9.71
CA SER A 137 -11.45 -4.22 -10.66
C SER A 137 -10.73 -4.63 -11.93
N ARG A 138 -9.44 -4.32 -12.08
CA ARG A 138 -8.67 -4.71 -13.28
C ARG A 138 -8.65 -6.23 -13.42
N SER A 139 -9.01 -6.72 -14.62
CA SER A 139 -9.00 -8.15 -14.90
C SER A 139 -7.57 -8.72 -14.82
N GLY A 140 -7.46 -9.95 -14.35
CA GLY A 140 -6.15 -10.64 -14.24
C GLY A 140 -5.42 -10.43 -12.90
N VAL A 141 -5.85 -9.51 -12.05
CA VAL A 141 -5.28 -9.36 -10.71
C VAL A 141 -5.85 -10.43 -9.80
N ASN A 142 -5.04 -11.40 -9.44
CA ASN A 142 -5.42 -12.49 -8.56
C ASN A 142 -4.42 -12.63 -7.41
N ILE A 143 -4.89 -13.20 -6.31
CA ILE A 143 -4.10 -13.37 -5.09
C ILE A 143 -4.27 -14.80 -4.58
N SER A 144 -3.16 -15.48 -4.34
CA SER A 144 -3.18 -16.74 -3.61
C SER A 144 -3.44 -16.49 -2.12
N PRO A 145 -4.35 -17.23 -1.48
CA PRO A 145 -4.52 -17.16 -0.03
C PRO A 145 -3.22 -17.58 0.67
N LEU A 146 -2.88 -16.88 1.76
CA LEU A 146 -1.73 -17.21 2.61
C LEU A 146 -2.14 -18.05 3.82
N LEU A 147 -3.42 -18.07 4.14
CA LEU A 147 -4.03 -18.86 5.21
C LEU A 147 -5.14 -19.71 4.60
N PHE A 148 -5.35 -20.88 5.15
CA PHE A 148 -6.35 -21.84 4.66
C PHE A 148 -7.38 -22.15 5.74
N GLY A 149 -8.64 -22.43 5.32
CA GLY A 149 -9.74 -22.73 6.24
C GLY A 149 -11.10 -22.52 5.58
N GLY A 150 -12.03 -21.86 6.27
CA GLY A 150 -13.36 -21.56 5.73
C GLY A 150 -13.32 -20.59 4.54
N GLY A 151 -14.46 -20.46 3.85
CA GLY A 151 -14.58 -19.64 2.63
C GLY A 151 -14.75 -18.13 2.84
N GLN A 152 -14.46 -17.59 4.05
CA GLN A 152 -14.65 -16.19 4.34
C GLN A 152 -13.77 -15.32 3.42
N GLN A 153 -14.20 -14.07 3.17
CA GLN A 153 -13.53 -13.13 2.29
C GLN A 153 -13.17 -13.74 0.93
N ARG A 154 -14.14 -14.43 0.31
CA ARG A 154 -13.96 -15.13 -0.98
C ARG A 154 -12.84 -16.17 -0.99
N GLY A 155 -12.56 -16.80 0.16
CA GLY A 155 -11.48 -17.76 0.33
C GLY A 155 -10.08 -17.15 0.48
N LEU A 156 -9.94 -15.84 0.39
CA LEU A 156 -8.62 -15.17 0.49
C LEU A 156 -8.11 -15.06 1.92
N ARG A 157 -9.01 -14.87 2.87
CA ARG A 157 -8.67 -14.77 4.29
C ARG A 157 -9.72 -15.49 5.13
N PRO A 158 -9.47 -16.73 5.52
CA PRO A 158 -10.39 -17.56 6.30
C PRO A 158 -10.47 -17.08 7.76
N GLY A 159 -11.49 -17.53 8.45
CA GLY A 159 -11.78 -17.27 9.85
C GLY A 159 -12.97 -16.34 10.04
N THR A 160 -13.72 -16.59 11.09
CA THR A 160 -14.88 -15.78 11.47
C THR A 160 -14.48 -14.30 11.58
N LEU A 161 -15.28 -13.43 10.99
CA LEU A 161 -15.02 -12.00 10.96
C LEU A 161 -15.22 -11.38 12.35
N ALA A 162 -14.27 -10.56 12.78
CA ALA A 162 -14.36 -9.76 13.99
C ALA A 162 -15.28 -8.54 13.73
N THR A 163 -16.59 -8.74 13.72
CA THR A 163 -17.59 -7.74 13.31
C THR A 163 -17.49 -6.44 14.07
N HIS A 164 -17.21 -6.50 15.38
CA HIS A 164 -17.01 -5.31 16.22
C HIS A 164 -15.79 -4.47 15.77
N GLN A 165 -14.69 -5.11 15.35
CA GLN A 165 -13.53 -4.41 14.83
C GLN A 165 -13.80 -3.81 13.44
N ILE A 166 -14.56 -4.50 12.60
CA ILE A 166 -14.95 -4.00 11.26
C ILE A 166 -15.83 -2.77 11.40
N VAL A 167 -16.83 -2.80 12.26
CA VAL A 167 -17.68 -1.64 12.53
C VAL A 167 -16.86 -0.46 13.10
N GLY A 168 -15.98 -0.75 14.06
CA GLY A 168 -15.09 0.28 14.62
C GLY A 168 -14.13 0.87 13.58
N PHE A 169 -13.62 0.04 12.66
CA PHE A 169 -12.81 0.52 11.53
C PHE A 169 -13.60 1.45 10.62
N ALA A 170 -14.83 1.05 10.22
CA ALA A 170 -15.68 1.85 9.34
C ALA A 170 -16.04 3.20 9.98
N THR A 171 -16.48 3.20 11.24
CA THR A 171 -16.79 4.44 11.97
C THR A 171 -15.57 5.35 12.09
N ALA A 172 -14.39 4.80 12.39
CA ALA A 172 -13.17 5.59 12.46
C ALA A 172 -12.79 6.18 11.09
N ALA A 173 -13.01 5.42 10.01
CA ALA A 173 -12.75 5.87 8.65
C ALA A 173 -13.67 7.04 8.26
N GLU A 174 -14.96 6.95 8.54
CA GLU A 174 -15.93 8.03 8.31
C GLU A 174 -15.54 9.29 9.07
N LEU A 175 -15.26 9.17 10.37
CA LEU A 175 -14.83 10.30 11.20
C LEU A 175 -13.51 10.93 10.72
N ALA A 176 -12.55 10.12 10.28
CA ALA A 176 -11.27 10.61 9.78
C ALA A 176 -11.44 11.42 8.48
N MET A 177 -12.33 10.97 7.59
CA MET A 177 -12.65 11.71 6.36
C MET A 177 -13.40 13.01 6.63
N ASP A 178 -14.40 12.99 7.50
CA ASP A 178 -15.19 14.18 7.89
C ASP A 178 -14.32 15.27 8.56
N ARG A 179 -13.26 14.87 9.22
CA ARG A 179 -12.38 15.78 9.98
C ARG A 179 -11.09 16.13 9.27
N LEU A 180 -10.83 15.57 8.11
CA LEU A 180 -9.52 15.59 7.45
C LEU A 180 -8.96 17.01 7.30
N GLU A 181 -9.73 17.95 6.74
CA GLU A 181 -9.26 19.33 6.50
C GLU A 181 -8.90 20.00 7.83
N ARG A 182 -9.80 19.99 8.80
CA ARG A 182 -9.59 20.59 10.11
C ARG A 182 -8.40 19.98 10.85
N ASP A 183 -8.23 18.66 10.78
CA ASP A 183 -7.17 17.96 11.49
C ASP A 183 -5.81 18.20 10.78
N CYS A 184 -5.78 18.36 9.46
CA CYS A 184 -4.60 18.76 8.70
C CYS A 184 -4.17 20.19 9.04
N GLU A 185 -5.09 21.16 9.04
CA GLU A 185 -4.81 22.55 9.43
C GLU A 185 -4.25 22.61 10.85
N ARG A 186 -4.90 21.97 11.81
CA ARG A 186 -4.43 21.93 13.20
C ARG A 186 -3.04 21.33 13.35
N LEU A 187 -2.75 20.25 12.63
CA LEU A 187 -1.43 19.60 12.69
C LEU A 187 -0.35 20.48 12.06
N SER A 188 -0.67 21.24 11.00
CA SER A 188 0.23 22.23 10.40
C SER A 188 0.57 23.33 11.41
N ASP A 189 -0.44 23.93 12.03
CA ASP A 189 -0.27 24.99 13.02
C ASP A 189 0.59 24.54 14.21
N LEU A 190 0.33 23.31 14.71
CA LEU A 190 1.12 22.75 15.81
C LEU A 190 2.56 22.42 15.39
N GLY A 191 2.75 21.99 14.14
CA GLY A 191 4.08 21.73 13.57
C GLY A 191 4.90 23.01 13.45
N GLU A 192 4.30 24.13 13.01
CA GLU A 192 4.95 25.43 12.95
C GLU A 192 5.39 25.90 14.34
N GLN A 193 4.49 25.81 15.33
CA GLN A 193 4.80 26.17 16.73
C GLN A 193 5.93 25.33 17.35
N LEU A 194 6.15 24.11 16.88
CA LEU A 194 7.20 23.24 17.38
C LEU A 194 8.59 23.60 16.82
N VAL A 195 8.63 24.21 15.63
CA VAL A 195 9.88 24.55 14.92
C VAL A 195 10.35 25.96 15.27
N GLU A 196 9.46 26.86 15.74
CA GLU A 196 9.81 28.16 16.31
C GLU A 196 10.53 28.02 17.67
#